data_a441f34c98e08a4341377e384cced470
#
_entry.id   a441f34c98e08a4341377e384cced470
#
_cell.length_a   1.000
_cell.length_b   1.000
_cell.length_c   1.000
_cell.angle_alpha   90.00
_cell.angle_beta   90.00
_cell.angle_gamma   90.00
#
_symmetry.space_group_name_H-M   'P 1'
#
loop_
_entity.id
_entity.type
_entity.pdbx_description
1 polymer ?
#
loop_
_entity_poly.entity_id
_entity_poly.type
_entity_poly.pdbx_seq_one_letter_code
_entity_poly.pdbx_strand_id
1 'polypeptide(L)'
;MYSKPETIAHVSVKEYCFTKKQIKGVVQASQFKWTFTWRFNKGLLLVNPPLGRALIEDSLLRFLLKNDYELEAGNEYKFTISAKF
;
A
#
# COMPACT_ATOMS: atom_id res chain seq x y z
N MET A 1 8.01 -1.98 -29.89
CA MET A 1 7.77 -2.90 -28.79
C MET A 1 6.64 -2.42 -27.91
N TYR A 2 5.72 -3.27 -27.61
CA TYR A 2 4.57 -2.93 -26.78
C TYR A 2 4.89 -3.20 -25.32
N SER A 3 4.66 -2.21 -24.43
CA SER A 3 4.82 -2.37 -23.01
C SER A 3 3.49 -2.13 -22.29
N LYS A 4 3.23 -2.88 -21.25
CA LYS A 4 2.02 -2.67 -20.45
C LYS A 4 2.12 -1.35 -19.69
N PRO A 5 1.02 -0.63 -19.54
CA PRO A 5 1.03 0.56 -18.70
C PRO A 5 1.29 0.15 -17.24
N GLU A 6 2.25 0.81 -16.63
CA GLU A 6 2.60 0.56 -15.24
C GLU A 6 2.67 1.89 -14.50
N THR A 7 2.24 1.87 -13.27
CA THR A 7 2.32 3.03 -12.39
C THR A 7 3.07 2.63 -11.13
N ILE A 8 3.98 3.48 -10.71
CA ILE A 8 4.71 3.26 -9.46
C ILE A 8 3.90 3.87 -8.33
N ALA A 9 3.58 3.04 -7.34
CA ALA A 9 2.91 3.49 -6.13
C ALA A 9 3.95 3.72 -5.04
N HIS A 10 3.83 4.81 -4.32
CA HIS A 10 4.71 5.17 -3.21
C HIS A 10 3.98 4.94 -1.90
N VAL A 11 4.63 4.22 -0.99
CA VAL A 11 4.06 3.91 0.32
C VAL A 11 4.87 4.62 1.38
N SER A 12 4.21 5.43 2.20
CA SER A 12 4.83 6.07 3.36
C SER A 12 4.27 5.42 4.61
N VAL A 13 5.11 4.72 5.35
CA VAL A 13 4.69 4.09 6.60
C VAL A 13 4.73 5.15 7.69
N LYS A 14 3.58 5.45 8.29
CA LYS A 14 3.46 6.49 9.32
C LYS A 14 3.53 5.91 10.73
N GLU A 15 2.99 4.72 10.93
CA GLU A 15 2.92 4.10 12.24
C GLU A 15 3.06 2.58 12.12
N TYR A 16 3.89 2.01 12.97
CA TYR A 16 4.00 0.56 13.11
C TYR A 16 3.76 0.23 14.58
N CYS A 17 2.61 -0.36 14.88
CA CYS A 17 2.25 -0.72 16.24
C CYS A 17 2.31 -2.24 16.40
N PHE A 18 3.38 -2.71 17.03
CA PHE A 18 3.60 -4.15 17.21
C PHE A 18 2.56 -4.78 18.15
N THR A 19 2.18 -4.06 19.21
CA THR A 19 1.21 -4.57 20.18
C THR A 19 -0.17 -4.73 19.58
N LYS A 20 -0.59 -3.82 18.71
CA LYS A 20 -1.88 -3.90 18.01
C LYS A 20 -1.79 -4.71 16.72
N LYS A 21 -0.58 -5.14 16.32
CA LYS A 21 -0.35 -5.88 15.08
C LYS A 21 -0.86 -5.11 13.86
N GLN A 22 -0.50 -3.83 13.77
CA GLN A 22 -1.10 -2.91 12.82
C GLN A 22 -0.07 -1.95 12.25
N ILE A 23 -0.18 -1.70 10.95
CA ILE A 23 0.65 -0.72 10.23
C ILE A 23 -0.29 0.28 9.58
N LYS A 24 -0.02 1.56 9.76
CA LYS A 24 -0.77 2.64 9.13
C LYS A 24 0.15 3.47 8.25
N GLY A 25 -0.40 3.95 7.15
CA GLY A 25 0.38 4.79 6.27
C GLY A 25 -0.44 5.38 5.15
N VAL A 26 0.28 5.87 4.14
CA VAL A 26 -0.29 6.54 2.98
C VAL A 26 0.28 5.90 1.72
N VAL A 27 -0.57 5.69 0.74
CA VAL A 27 -0.18 5.22 -0.59
C VAL A 27 -0.52 6.31 -1.59
N GLN A 28 0.43 6.64 -2.46
CA GLN A 28 0.20 7.60 -3.52
C GLN A 28 0.58 6.98 -4.87
N ALA A 29 -0.33 7.07 -5.82
CA ALA A 29 -0.12 6.59 -7.18
C ALA A 29 -0.70 7.62 -8.14
N SER A 30 0.13 8.13 -9.07
CA SER A 30 -0.24 9.21 -9.94
C SER A 30 -0.69 10.43 -9.12
N GLN A 31 -1.90 10.93 -9.33
CA GLN A 31 -2.45 12.05 -8.57
C GLN A 31 -3.38 11.60 -7.44
N PHE A 32 -3.49 10.30 -7.23
CA PHE A 32 -4.36 9.73 -6.21
C PHE A 32 -3.60 9.44 -4.93
N LYS A 33 -4.27 9.57 -3.82
CA LYS A 33 -3.69 9.37 -2.51
C LYS A 33 -4.70 8.68 -1.61
N TRP A 34 -4.24 7.62 -0.94
CA TRP A 34 -5.07 6.86 -0.02
C TRP A 34 -4.36 6.69 1.32
N THR A 35 -5.13 6.58 2.39
CA THR A 35 -4.59 6.13 3.67
C THR A 35 -4.91 4.65 3.82
N PHE A 36 -4.04 3.91 4.48
CA PHE A 36 -4.27 2.49 4.68
C PHE A 36 -4.00 2.10 6.12
N THR A 37 -4.70 1.04 6.56
CA THR A 37 -4.46 0.38 7.83
C THR A 37 -4.35 -1.11 7.53
N TRP A 38 -3.20 -1.69 7.86
CA TRP A 38 -2.93 -3.10 7.65
C TRP A 38 -2.84 -3.81 9.00
N ARG A 39 -3.77 -4.73 9.26
CA ARG A 39 -3.75 -5.55 10.48
C ARG A 39 -3.17 -6.90 10.09
N PHE A 40 -1.88 -7.06 10.32
CA PHE A 40 -1.16 -8.21 9.78
C PHE A 40 -1.49 -9.53 10.49
N ASN A 41 -1.96 -9.50 11.73
CA ASN A 41 -2.37 -10.71 12.42
C ASN A 41 -3.72 -11.25 11.92
N LYS A 42 -4.52 -10.41 11.26
CA LYS A 42 -5.84 -10.79 10.74
C LYS A 42 -5.89 -10.82 9.22
N GLY A 43 -4.84 -10.36 8.56
CA GLY A 43 -4.83 -10.25 7.11
C GLY A 43 -5.85 -9.26 6.59
N LEU A 44 -6.15 -8.21 7.36
CA LEU A 44 -7.18 -7.24 7.03
C LEU A 44 -6.56 -5.92 6.59
N LEU A 45 -6.91 -5.49 5.38
CA LEU A 45 -6.46 -4.24 4.80
C LEU A 45 -7.64 -3.29 4.63
N LEU A 46 -7.52 -2.09 5.19
CA LEU A 46 -8.50 -1.03 5.04
C LEU A 46 -7.85 0.13 4.28
N VAL A 47 -8.49 0.57 3.21
CA VAL A 47 -7.99 1.66 2.36
C VAL A 47 -9.07 2.72 2.21
N ASN A 48 -8.72 3.98 2.44
CA ASN A 48 -9.62 5.11 2.33
C ASN A 48 -8.98 6.25 1.54
N PRO A 49 -9.72 7.02 0.76
CA PRO A 49 -11.14 6.85 0.45
C PRO A 49 -11.39 5.66 -0.47
N PRO A 50 -12.63 5.21 -0.64
CA PRO A 50 -12.92 4.04 -1.50
C PRO A 50 -12.75 4.32 -2.99
N LEU A 51 -12.75 5.59 -3.40
CA LEU A 51 -12.59 5.95 -4.80
C LEU A 51 -11.24 5.49 -5.35
N GLY A 52 -11.26 4.67 -6.40
CA GLY A 52 -10.05 4.15 -7.02
C GLY A 52 -9.35 3.06 -6.23
N ARG A 53 -9.84 2.71 -5.07
CA ARG A 53 -9.24 1.72 -4.18
C ARG A 53 -9.00 0.37 -4.86
N ALA A 54 -9.93 -0.05 -5.69
CA ALA A 54 -9.84 -1.33 -6.39
C ALA A 54 -8.61 -1.41 -7.30
N LEU A 55 -8.09 -0.28 -7.76
CA LEU A 55 -6.93 -0.23 -8.65
C LEU A 55 -5.63 -0.59 -7.92
N ILE A 56 -5.56 -0.33 -6.61
CA ILE A 56 -4.31 -0.52 -5.87
C ILE A 56 -4.40 -1.55 -4.75
N GLU A 57 -5.61 -1.91 -4.33
CA GLU A 57 -5.82 -2.73 -3.14
C GLU A 57 -5.12 -4.09 -3.22
N ASP A 58 -5.26 -4.79 -4.33
CA ASP A 58 -4.64 -6.11 -4.50
C ASP A 58 -3.11 -6.03 -4.50
N SER A 59 -2.56 -5.06 -5.23
CA SER A 59 -1.11 -4.88 -5.30
C SER A 59 -0.54 -4.43 -3.96
N LEU A 60 -1.25 -3.57 -3.25
CA LEU A 60 -0.85 -3.13 -1.92
C LEU A 60 -0.87 -4.31 -0.94
N LEU A 61 -1.92 -5.13 -1.00
CA LEU A 61 -2.02 -6.30 -0.15
C LEU A 61 -0.85 -7.25 -0.35
N ARG A 62 -0.50 -7.53 -1.60
CA ARG A 62 0.64 -8.40 -1.92
C ARG A 62 1.94 -7.81 -1.41
N PHE A 63 2.13 -6.51 -1.57
CA PHE A 63 3.31 -5.82 -1.08
C PHE A 63 3.42 -5.95 0.44
N LEU A 64 2.33 -5.72 1.15
CA LEU A 64 2.31 -5.79 2.61
C LEU A 64 2.55 -7.22 3.11
N LEU A 65 1.93 -8.21 2.48
CA LEU A 65 2.14 -9.61 2.85
C LEU A 65 3.59 -10.04 2.67
N LYS A 66 4.25 -9.52 1.64
CA LYS A 66 5.62 -9.88 1.34
C LYS A 66 6.63 -9.18 2.26
N ASN A 67 6.32 -7.96 2.69
CA ASN A 67 7.31 -7.10 3.34
C ASN A 67 6.94 -6.63 4.74
N ASP A 68 5.86 -7.14 5.35
CA ASP A 68 5.36 -6.59 6.61
C ASP A 68 6.37 -6.63 7.76
N TYR A 69 7.29 -7.58 7.77
CA TYR A 69 8.32 -7.65 8.81
C TYR A 69 9.49 -6.71 8.57
N GLU A 70 9.57 -6.12 7.37
CA GLU A 70 10.67 -5.25 6.99
C GLU A 70 10.29 -3.77 6.98
N LEU A 71 9.01 -3.47 7.17
CA LEU A 71 8.51 -2.11 7.12
C LEU A 71 8.80 -1.37 8.43
N GLU A 72 9.24 -0.14 8.31
CA GLU A 72 9.54 0.71 9.46
C GLU A 72 8.83 2.05 9.35
N ALA A 73 8.33 2.54 10.48
CA ALA A 73 7.70 3.86 10.53
C ALA A 73 8.71 4.95 10.13
N GLY A 74 8.25 5.89 9.34
CA GLY A 74 9.08 6.98 8.83
C GLY A 74 9.76 6.70 7.51
N ASN A 75 9.74 5.46 7.04
CA ASN A 75 10.36 5.10 5.78
C ASN A 75 9.35 5.09 4.63
N GLU A 76 9.88 5.19 3.42
CA GLU A 76 9.08 5.14 2.21
C GLU A 76 9.49 3.94 1.35
N TYR A 77 8.52 3.37 0.67
CA TYR A 77 8.69 2.19 -0.17
C TYR A 77 7.94 2.38 -1.47
N LYS A 78 8.20 1.52 -2.45
CA LYS A 78 7.53 1.58 -3.75
C LYS A 78 7.12 0.20 -4.20
N PHE A 79 6.04 0.14 -4.97
CA PHE A 79 5.68 -1.07 -5.71
C PHE A 79 5.04 -0.67 -7.04
N THR A 80 5.02 -1.61 -7.97
CA THR A 80 4.50 -1.38 -9.31
C THR A 80 3.08 -1.89 -9.42
N ILE A 81 2.22 -1.09 -10.04
CA ILE A 81 0.84 -1.46 -10.32
C ILE A 81 0.67 -1.56 -11.83
N SER A 82 0.10 -2.67 -12.30
CA SER A 82 -0.25 -2.84 -13.72
C SER A 82 -1.61 -2.20 -13.95
N ALA A 83 -1.67 -0.88 -13.83
CA ALA A 83 -2.89 -0.13 -14.02
C ALA A 83 -2.56 1.25 -14.59
N LYS A 84 -3.50 1.78 -15.35
CA LYS A 84 -3.38 3.12 -15.92
C LYS A 84 -4.30 4.05 -15.17
N PHE A 85 -3.70 5.10 -14.64
CA PHE A 85 -4.45 6.13 -13.91
C PHE A 85 -4.66 7.37 -14.77
#